data_d7bffd6fe605b1f183bc5477f2f66fa8
#
_entry.id   d7bffd6fe605b1f183bc5477f2f66fa8
#
_cell.length_a   1.000
_cell.length_b   1.000
_cell.length_c   1.000
_cell.angle_alpha   90.00
_cell.angle_beta   90.00
_cell.angle_gamma   90.00
#
_symmetry.space_group_name_H-M   'P 1'
#
loop_
_entity.id
_entity.type
_entity.pdbx_description
1 polymer ?
#
loop_
_entity_poly.entity_id
_entity_poly.type
_entity_poly.pdbx_seq_one_letter_code
_entity_poly.pdbx_strand_id
1 'polypeptide(L)'
;MTETLFALTNDDAGGSAPELFEELLDFLDAQQVPVTFFVLPHGQGTPLDSKPEWMALLKRALKSGHELQLHAFDHSSTFEFGVPPDFMLDIIPDAKARWEREPEVVQQAHTLELMSDRIARGKAIFERALGYAPTGFRGPCLSMSANTYQALANHGFVWSSNEVVNPMGWRYINKDYDAGEPWQPNVPPHPYRYTAGIIEIPMVSEYTWYLTPEDMDRHYDLIRSDFDRVRAVGGTFLTLSHYYAMTGEWTTGLRVYERLFEYARSLGDVRFVTVSRLLDAYGVPD
;
A
#
# COMPACT_ATOMS: atom_id res chain seq x y z
N MET A 1 24.49 11.32 10.32
CA MET A 1 23.23 11.36 9.52
C MET A 1 22.19 10.63 10.32
N THR A 2 20.95 11.09 10.33
CA THR A 2 19.82 10.37 10.96
C THR A 2 19.53 9.12 10.14
N GLU A 3 19.25 8.00 10.81
CA GLU A 3 18.89 6.74 10.17
C GLU A 3 17.68 6.92 9.24
N THR A 4 17.74 6.35 8.03
CA THR A 4 16.61 6.37 7.09
C THR A 4 15.75 5.14 7.30
N LEU A 5 14.46 5.31 7.52
CA LEU A 5 13.51 4.22 7.63
C LEU A 5 12.97 3.85 6.25
N PHE A 6 13.04 2.56 5.92
CA PHE A 6 12.50 2.01 4.69
C PHE A 6 11.40 1.00 5.03
N ALA A 7 10.17 1.30 4.59
CA ALA A 7 9.01 0.41 4.71
C ALA A 7 8.52 -0.03 3.33
N LEU A 8 8.53 -1.34 3.07
CA LEU A 8 7.84 -1.91 1.93
C LEU A 8 6.42 -2.27 2.32
N THR A 9 5.45 -1.93 1.49
CA THR A 9 4.06 -2.37 1.65
C THR A 9 3.60 -3.15 0.43
N ASN A 10 2.69 -4.11 0.66
CA ASN A 10 2.14 -4.93 -0.41
C ASN A 10 0.65 -5.11 -0.21
N ASP A 11 -0.14 -4.86 -1.25
CA ASP A 11 -1.59 -4.87 -1.19
C ASP A 11 -2.18 -6.19 -1.70
N ASP A 12 -3.48 -6.36 -1.49
CA ASP A 12 -4.33 -7.45 -1.97
C ASP A 12 -4.07 -8.85 -1.37
N ALA A 13 -3.30 -8.98 -0.29
CA ALA A 13 -3.18 -10.25 0.41
C ALA A 13 -4.58 -10.76 0.85
N GLY A 14 -4.88 -12.04 0.63
CA GLY A 14 -6.24 -12.57 0.83
C GLY A 14 -7.13 -12.52 -0.42
N GLY A 15 -6.64 -11.97 -1.53
CA GLY A 15 -7.30 -11.92 -2.84
C GLY A 15 -7.21 -13.22 -3.63
N SER A 16 -6.61 -13.17 -4.82
CA SER A 16 -6.37 -14.31 -5.72
C SER A 16 -4.95 -14.85 -5.60
N ALA A 17 -4.68 -16.03 -6.20
CA ALA A 17 -3.35 -16.58 -6.41
C ALA A 17 -2.45 -16.63 -5.16
N PRO A 18 -2.84 -17.39 -4.11
CA PRO A 18 -2.05 -17.51 -2.89
C PRO A 18 -0.64 -18.07 -3.14
N GLU A 19 -0.43 -18.86 -4.18
CA GLU A 19 0.86 -19.38 -4.62
C GLU A 19 1.86 -18.26 -5.01
N LEU A 20 1.37 -17.18 -5.63
CA LEU A 20 2.20 -16.03 -5.96
C LEU A 20 2.56 -15.20 -4.71
N PHE A 21 1.65 -15.18 -3.74
CA PHE A 21 1.95 -14.56 -2.44
C PHE A 21 2.98 -15.37 -1.65
N GLU A 22 2.95 -16.70 -1.73
CA GLU A 22 3.96 -17.57 -1.14
C GLU A 22 5.34 -17.32 -1.74
N GLU A 23 5.44 -17.17 -3.07
CA GLU A 23 6.69 -16.81 -3.76
C GLU A 23 7.24 -15.47 -3.26
N LEU A 24 6.37 -14.46 -3.06
CA LEU A 24 6.80 -13.19 -2.47
C LEU A 24 7.32 -13.37 -1.04
N LEU A 25 6.65 -14.16 -0.19
CA LEU A 25 7.11 -14.45 1.17
C LEU A 25 8.50 -15.12 1.17
N ASP A 26 8.72 -16.10 0.28
CA ASP A 26 10.02 -16.76 0.13
C ASP A 26 11.13 -15.78 -0.22
N PHE A 27 10.86 -14.87 -1.15
CA PHE A 27 11.79 -13.81 -1.52
C PHE A 27 12.09 -12.86 -0.34
N LEU A 28 11.06 -12.41 0.38
CA LEU A 28 11.21 -11.48 1.50
C LEU A 28 11.95 -12.12 2.69
N ASP A 29 11.65 -13.38 2.98
CA ASP A 29 12.35 -14.17 4.01
C ASP A 29 13.84 -14.30 3.66
N ALA A 30 14.17 -14.60 2.38
CA ALA A 30 15.55 -14.67 1.90
C ALA A 30 16.26 -13.31 1.97
N GLN A 31 15.56 -12.24 1.67
CA GLN A 31 16.07 -10.87 1.77
C GLN A 31 16.09 -10.32 3.19
N GLN A 32 15.46 -10.97 4.17
CA GLN A 32 15.33 -10.47 5.55
C GLN A 32 14.75 -9.04 5.62
N VAL A 33 13.74 -8.75 4.78
CA VAL A 33 13.04 -7.46 4.72
C VAL A 33 11.63 -7.63 5.28
N PRO A 34 11.29 -6.99 6.41
CA PRO A 34 9.92 -6.99 6.92
C PRO A 34 9.02 -6.14 6.02
N VAL A 35 7.78 -6.57 5.84
CA VAL A 35 6.78 -5.92 4.99
C VAL A 35 5.48 -5.73 5.76
N THR A 36 4.75 -4.66 5.47
CA THR A 36 3.36 -4.51 5.90
C THR A 36 2.45 -4.90 4.75
N PHE A 37 1.70 -5.98 4.93
CA PHE A 37 0.70 -6.44 3.98
C PHE A 37 -0.66 -5.84 4.31
N PHE A 38 -1.32 -5.28 3.30
CA PHE A 38 -2.70 -4.85 3.41
C PHE A 38 -3.61 -5.97 2.91
N VAL A 39 -4.46 -6.46 3.82
CA VAL A 39 -5.20 -7.72 3.69
C VAL A 39 -6.65 -7.46 3.37
N LEU A 40 -7.16 -8.10 2.32
CA LEU A 40 -8.57 -8.09 1.94
C LEU A 40 -9.37 -9.01 2.86
N PRO A 41 -10.29 -8.49 3.67
CA PRO A 41 -11.08 -9.32 4.58
C PRO A 41 -12.14 -10.16 3.85
N HIS A 42 -12.58 -9.72 2.66
CA HIS A 42 -13.64 -10.37 1.88
C HIS A 42 -13.29 -10.50 0.39
N GLY A 43 -12.01 -10.67 0.07
CA GLY A 43 -11.53 -10.73 -1.32
C GLY A 43 -12.27 -11.80 -2.14
N GLN A 44 -12.64 -11.46 -3.39
CA GLN A 44 -13.38 -12.33 -4.31
C GLN A 44 -14.74 -12.81 -3.73
N GLY A 45 -15.41 -11.98 -2.92
CA GLY A 45 -16.72 -12.31 -2.35
C GLY A 45 -16.71 -13.41 -1.28
N THR A 46 -15.52 -13.74 -0.73
CA THR A 46 -15.36 -14.82 0.24
C THR A 46 -14.63 -14.30 1.49
N PRO A 47 -15.19 -14.52 2.70
CA PRO A 47 -14.53 -14.12 3.94
C PRO A 47 -13.16 -14.79 4.13
N LEU A 48 -12.19 -14.02 4.60
CA LEU A 48 -10.80 -14.47 4.77
C LEU A 48 -10.68 -15.69 5.69
N ASP A 49 -11.45 -15.73 6.78
CA ASP A 49 -11.47 -16.84 7.75
C ASP A 49 -12.01 -18.16 7.18
N SER A 50 -12.60 -18.13 5.98
CA SER A 50 -13.02 -19.33 5.24
C SER A 50 -12.03 -19.80 4.15
N LYS A 51 -10.86 -19.13 4.03
CA LYS A 51 -9.81 -19.43 3.05
C LYS A 51 -8.60 -20.10 3.73
N PRO A 52 -8.55 -21.42 3.90
CA PRO A 52 -7.53 -22.09 4.72
C PRO A 52 -6.10 -21.87 4.21
N GLU A 53 -5.90 -21.82 2.91
CA GLU A 53 -4.60 -21.59 2.28
C GLU A 53 -4.08 -20.17 2.61
N TRP A 54 -4.91 -19.14 2.40
CA TRP A 54 -4.56 -17.78 2.81
C TRP A 54 -4.30 -17.66 4.31
N MET A 55 -5.09 -18.33 5.14
CA MET A 55 -4.90 -18.33 6.58
C MET A 55 -3.55 -18.92 6.99
N ALA A 56 -3.07 -19.98 6.29
CA ALA A 56 -1.76 -20.55 6.54
C ALA A 56 -0.63 -19.58 6.17
N LEU A 57 -0.72 -18.94 5.00
CA LEU A 57 0.28 -17.99 4.50
C LEU A 57 0.34 -16.71 5.35
N LEU A 58 -0.80 -16.14 5.75
CA LEU A 58 -0.83 -14.96 6.60
C LEU A 58 -0.28 -15.23 8.01
N LYS A 59 -0.53 -16.42 8.57
CA LYS A 59 0.10 -16.85 9.83
C LYS A 59 1.61 -17.04 9.68
N ARG A 60 2.07 -17.56 8.53
CA ARG A 60 3.49 -17.63 8.20
C ARG A 60 4.09 -16.23 8.14
N ALA A 61 3.46 -15.29 7.45
CA ALA A 61 3.89 -13.90 7.36
C ALA A 61 4.09 -13.26 8.73
N LEU A 62 3.09 -13.37 9.63
CA LEU A 62 3.21 -12.89 11.01
C LEU A 62 4.38 -13.53 11.77
N LYS A 63 4.59 -14.84 11.61
CA LYS A 63 5.68 -15.56 12.27
C LYS A 63 7.06 -15.12 11.76
N SER A 64 7.17 -14.75 10.49
CA SER A 64 8.39 -14.20 9.88
C SER A 64 8.65 -12.73 10.23
N GLY A 65 7.76 -12.10 11.01
CA GLY A 65 7.93 -10.71 11.46
C GLY A 65 7.36 -9.66 10.50
N HIS A 66 6.55 -10.08 9.53
CA HIS A 66 5.75 -9.17 8.72
C HIS A 66 4.55 -8.65 9.50
N GLU A 67 3.98 -7.56 9.06
CA GLU A 67 2.79 -6.92 9.63
C GLU A 67 1.59 -7.12 8.69
N LEU A 68 0.39 -7.29 9.26
CA LEU A 68 -0.85 -7.36 8.49
C LEU A 68 -1.79 -6.24 8.94
N GLN A 69 -2.34 -5.49 7.98
CA GLN A 69 -3.27 -4.38 8.19
C GLN A 69 -4.45 -4.48 7.23
N LEU A 70 -5.51 -3.70 7.45
CA LEU A 70 -6.74 -3.82 6.67
C LEU A 70 -6.62 -3.12 5.31
N HIS A 71 -6.96 -3.84 4.22
CA HIS A 71 -7.15 -3.30 2.88
C HIS A 71 -8.60 -3.40 2.45
N ALA A 72 -9.22 -2.26 2.08
CA ALA A 72 -10.56 -2.27 1.51
C ALA A 72 -11.60 -3.08 2.35
N PHE A 73 -12.70 -3.48 1.72
CA PHE A 73 -13.59 -4.54 2.20
C PHE A 73 -13.50 -5.76 1.27
N ASP A 74 -13.90 -5.62 0.01
CA ASP A 74 -13.83 -6.69 -1.00
C ASP A 74 -13.09 -6.30 -2.28
N HIS A 75 -12.72 -5.04 -2.40
CA HIS A 75 -12.07 -4.46 -3.57
C HIS A 75 -12.87 -4.65 -4.87
N SER A 76 -14.20 -4.70 -4.77
CA SER A 76 -15.09 -4.89 -5.93
C SER A 76 -15.28 -3.62 -6.76
N SER A 77 -14.85 -2.46 -6.26
CA SER A 77 -15.01 -1.17 -6.91
C SER A 77 -13.82 -0.25 -6.65
N THR A 78 -13.38 0.42 -7.70
CA THR A 78 -12.41 1.53 -7.64
C THR A 78 -12.87 2.66 -6.70
N PHE A 79 -14.20 2.83 -6.53
CA PHE A 79 -14.83 3.85 -5.70
C PHE A 79 -15.36 3.29 -4.37
N GLU A 80 -14.79 2.22 -3.85
CA GLU A 80 -15.35 1.55 -2.67
C GLU A 80 -15.36 2.42 -1.42
N PHE A 81 -14.33 3.24 -1.19
CA PHE A 81 -14.17 4.08 0.00
C PHE A 81 -14.07 5.58 -0.31
N GLY A 82 -14.14 5.97 -1.56
CA GLY A 82 -14.03 7.36 -2.00
C GLY A 82 -13.77 7.48 -3.48
N VAL A 83 -13.23 8.62 -3.86
CA VAL A 83 -12.74 8.88 -5.21
C VAL A 83 -11.22 8.70 -5.21
N PRO A 84 -10.67 7.89 -6.12
CA PRO A 84 -9.22 7.83 -6.29
C PRO A 84 -8.61 9.19 -6.63
N PRO A 85 -7.34 9.43 -6.34
CA PRO A 85 -6.65 10.63 -6.79
C PRO A 85 -6.57 10.69 -8.32
N ASP A 86 -6.42 11.91 -8.87
CA ASP A 86 -6.48 12.16 -10.31
C ASP A 86 -5.49 11.30 -11.11
N PHE A 87 -4.26 11.13 -10.63
CA PHE A 87 -3.26 10.30 -11.31
C PHE A 87 -3.68 8.82 -11.40
N MET A 88 -4.46 8.31 -10.43
CA MET A 88 -5.04 6.96 -10.50
C MET A 88 -6.20 6.90 -11.47
N LEU A 89 -7.07 7.92 -11.51
CA LEU A 89 -8.13 8.00 -12.50
C LEU A 89 -7.56 8.08 -13.93
N ASP A 90 -6.43 8.77 -14.13
CA ASP A 90 -5.78 8.88 -15.44
C ASP A 90 -5.33 7.52 -16.00
N ILE A 91 -4.99 6.57 -15.14
CA ILE A 91 -4.56 5.22 -15.54
C ILE A 91 -5.67 4.17 -15.49
N ILE A 92 -6.89 4.54 -15.07
CA ILE A 92 -8.07 3.66 -15.03
C ILE A 92 -9.20 4.33 -15.86
N PRO A 93 -9.17 4.22 -17.20
CA PRO A 93 -10.05 4.99 -18.08
C PRO A 93 -11.55 4.84 -17.80
N ASP A 94 -12.00 3.61 -17.46
CA ASP A 94 -13.41 3.35 -17.15
C ASP A 94 -13.86 4.02 -15.85
N ALA A 95 -12.99 4.07 -14.85
CA ALA A 95 -13.25 4.79 -13.61
C ALA A 95 -13.29 6.30 -13.85
N LYS A 96 -12.34 6.83 -14.61
CA LYS A 96 -12.32 8.24 -15.00
C LYS A 96 -13.60 8.63 -15.73
N ALA A 97 -13.98 7.87 -16.77
CA ALA A 97 -15.20 8.11 -17.53
C ALA A 97 -16.48 8.04 -16.66
N ARG A 98 -16.52 7.15 -15.69
CA ARG A 98 -17.61 7.09 -14.71
C ARG A 98 -17.64 8.32 -13.81
N TRP A 99 -16.48 8.71 -13.27
CA TRP A 99 -16.36 9.88 -12.41
C TRP A 99 -16.79 11.16 -13.12
N GLU A 100 -16.33 11.37 -14.35
CA GLU A 100 -16.69 12.54 -15.17
C GLU A 100 -18.18 12.59 -15.52
N ARG A 101 -18.82 11.43 -15.74
CA ARG A 101 -20.23 11.33 -16.13
C ARG A 101 -21.19 11.50 -14.95
N GLU A 102 -20.86 10.99 -13.77
CA GLU A 102 -21.78 10.88 -12.64
C GLU A 102 -21.12 11.15 -11.26
N PRO A 103 -20.41 12.30 -11.09
CA PRO A 103 -19.65 12.58 -9.88
C PRO A 103 -20.52 12.62 -8.62
N GLU A 104 -21.73 13.17 -8.72
CA GLU A 104 -22.66 13.25 -7.58
C GLU A 104 -23.12 11.86 -7.12
N VAL A 105 -23.39 10.95 -8.05
CA VAL A 105 -23.80 9.57 -7.74
C VAL A 105 -22.67 8.84 -7.02
N VAL A 106 -21.44 9.01 -7.51
CA VAL A 106 -20.24 8.42 -6.88
C VAL A 106 -20.06 8.97 -5.47
N GLN A 107 -20.16 10.29 -5.28
CA GLN A 107 -20.00 10.91 -3.94
C GLN A 107 -21.11 10.50 -2.96
N GLN A 108 -22.34 10.41 -3.42
CA GLN A 108 -23.48 9.98 -2.58
C GLN A 108 -23.36 8.54 -2.08
N ALA A 109 -22.57 7.72 -2.73
CA ALA A 109 -22.28 6.35 -2.29
C ALA A 109 -21.31 6.28 -1.07
N HIS A 110 -20.74 7.41 -0.64
CA HIS A 110 -19.74 7.46 0.46
C HIS A 110 -20.33 8.14 1.71
N THR A 111 -21.54 7.78 2.12
CA THR A 111 -22.11 8.26 3.40
C THR A 111 -21.33 7.70 4.58
N LEU A 112 -21.31 8.43 5.70
CA LEU A 112 -20.64 7.95 6.92
C LEU A 112 -21.18 6.59 7.37
N GLU A 113 -22.48 6.36 7.25
CA GLU A 113 -23.13 5.10 7.62
C GLU A 113 -22.60 3.93 6.77
N LEU A 114 -22.56 4.09 5.43
CA LEU A 114 -22.05 3.05 4.52
C LEU A 114 -20.56 2.77 4.72
N MET A 115 -19.75 3.81 4.91
CA MET A 115 -18.33 3.65 5.18
C MET A 115 -18.10 2.95 6.52
N SER A 116 -18.86 3.33 7.54
CA SER A 116 -18.82 2.71 8.86
C SER A 116 -19.21 1.23 8.82
N ASP A 117 -20.27 0.87 8.10
CA ASP A 117 -20.68 -0.54 7.92
C ASP A 117 -19.56 -1.37 7.25
N ARG A 118 -19.02 -0.88 6.15
CA ARG A 118 -17.92 -1.59 5.43
C ARG A 118 -16.70 -1.80 6.32
N ILE A 119 -16.26 -0.76 7.01
CA ILE A 119 -15.12 -0.81 7.92
C ILE A 119 -15.39 -1.77 9.08
N ALA A 120 -16.56 -1.68 9.72
CA ALA A 120 -16.92 -2.58 10.82
C ALA A 120 -16.93 -4.05 10.39
N ARG A 121 -17.52 -4.36 9.25
CA ARG A 121 -17.57 -5.72 8.70
C ARG A 121 -16.19 -6.23 8.32
N GLY A 122 -15.40 -5.41 7.64
CA GLY A 122 -14.02 -5.77 7.27
C GLY A 122 -13.15 -6.04 8.50
N LYS A 123 -13.20 -5.13 9.48
CA LYS A 123 -12.51 -5.28 10.76
C LYS A 123 -12.92 -6.55 11.50
N ALA A 124 -14.23 -6.84 11.59
CA ALA A 124 -14.73 -8.04 12.27
C ALA A 124 -14.26 -9.35 11.61
N ILE A 125 -14.18 -9.40 10.26
CA ILE A 125 -13.62 -10.57 9.56
C ILE A 125 -12.12 -10.68 9.84
N PHE A 126 -11.38 -9.58 9.75
CA PHE A 126 -9.95 -9.54 10.03
C PHE A 126 -9.64 -10.03 11.47
N GLU A 127 -10.38 -9.53 12.47
CA GLU A 127 -10.20 -9.93 13.86
C GLU A 127 -10.49 -11.43 14.09
N ARG A 128 -11.56 -11.97 13.48
CA ARG A 128 -11.85 -13.41 13.57
C ARG A 128 -10.77 -14.25 12.91
N ALA A 129 -10.26 -13.79 11.77
CA ALA A 129 -9.25 -14.52 11.01
C ALA A 129 -7.88 -14.52 11.71
N LEU A 130 -7.44 -13.38 12.22
CA LEU A 130 -6.07 -13.15 12.66
C LEU A 130 -5.89 -13.00 14.16
N GLY A 131 -6.97 -12.79 14.91
CA GLY A 131 -6.97 -12.76 16.39
C GLY A 131 -6.56 -11.42 17.01
N TYR A 132 -6.46 -10.35 16.23
CA TYR A 132 -6.19 -8.98 16.70
C TYR A 132 -6.88 -7.95 15.80
N ALA A 133 -7.06 -6.73 16.32
CA ALA A 133 -7.65 -5.63 15.58
C ALA A 133 -6.61 -4.94 14.68
N PRO A 134 -6.93 -4.62 13.41
CA PRO A 134 -6.07 -3.76 12.60
C PRO A 134 -6.12 -2.32 13.12
N THR A 135 -4.99 -1.62 13.08
CA THR A 135 -4.87 -0.20 13.46
C THR A 135 -4.62 0.69 12.25
N GLY A 136 -4.23 0.08 11.12
CA GLY A 136 -3.93 0.73 9.86
C GLY A 136 -4.89 0.35 8.74
N PHE A 137 -5.05 1.26 7.77
CA PHE A 137 -5.95 1.09 6.64
C PHE A 137 -5.36 1.64 5.34
N ARG A 138 -5.61 0.93 4.23
CA ARG A 138 -5.43 1.43 2.87
C ARG A 138 -6.70 1.19 2.05
N GLY A 139 -7.16 2.25 1.35
CA GLY A 139 -8.29 2.17 0.44
C GLY A 139 -7.91 1.55 -0.91
N PRO A 140 -8.83 0.84 -1.59
CA PRO A 140 -8.58 0.29 -2.90
C PRO A 140 -8.34 1.42 -3.91
N CYS A 141 -7.37 1.26 -4.80
CA CYS A 141 -6.96 2.31 -5.73
C CYS A 141 -6.71 3.68 -5.04
N LEU A 142 -6.31 3.68 -3.77
CA LEU A 142 -6.11 4.86 -2.92
C LEU A 142 -7.38 5.71 -2.75
N SER A 143 -8.56 5.12 -2.99
CA SER A 143 -9.85 5.82 -2.93
C SER A 143 -10.26 6.11 -1.49
N MET A 144 -10.36 7.38 -1.15
CA MET A 144 -10.72 7.84 0.19
C MET A 144 -11.72 9.00 0.14
N SER A 145 -12.60 9.06 1.11
CA SER A 145 -13.52 10.19 1.34
C SER A 145 -13.37 10.72 2.76
N ALA A 146 -13.83 11.94 3.02
CA ALA A 146 -13.86 12.49 4.38
C ALA A 146 -14.65 11.60 5.35
N ASN A 147 -15.75 11.00 4.87
CA ASN A 147 -16.56 10.07 5.65
C ASN A 147 -15.83 8.75 5.92
N THR A 148 -14.96 8.31 5.03
CA THR A 148 -14.10 7.14 5.26
C THR A 148 -13.11 7.40 6.39
N TYR A 149 -12.41 8.52 6.38
CA TYR A 149 -11.51 8.90 7.49
C TYR A 149 -12.26 9.01 8.83
N GLN A 150 -13.46 9.61 8.81
CA GLN A 150 -14.26 9.70 10.02
C GLN A 150 -14.72 8.31 10.52
N ALA A 151 -15.10 7.42 9.60
CA ALA A 151 -15.48 6.05 9.95
C ALA A 151 -14.28 5.26 10.50
N LEU A 152 -13.09 5.39 9.91
CA LEU A 152 -11.86 4.78 10.43
C LEU A 152 -11.61 5.20 11.88
N ALA A 153 -11.64 6.51 12.16
CA ALA A 153 -11.47 7.03 13.51
C ALA A 153 -12.51 6.49 14.49
N ASN A 154 -13.80 6.44 14.09
CA ASN A 154 -14.88 5.90 14.90
C ASN A 154 -14.73 4.40 15.22
N HIS A 155 -14.01 3.66 14.38
CA HIS A 155 -13.72 2.22 14.55
C HIS A 155 -12.34 1.94 15.16
N GLY A 156 -11.63 2.97 15.63
CA GLY A 156 -10.38 2.82 16.36
C GLY A 156 -9.14 2.60 15.49
N PHE A 157 -9.21 2.94 14.20
CA PHE A 157 -8.01 3.01 13.38
C PHE A 157 -7.18 4.23 13.76
N VAL A 158 -5.88 4.07 13.73
CA VAL A 158 -4.91 5.10 14.16
C VAL A 158 -4.28 5.78 12.94
N TRP A 159 -4.05 5.02 11.87
CA TRP A 159 -3.33 5.50 10.70
C TRP A 159 -3.89 4.97 9.38
N SER A 160 -3.55 5.67 8.31
CA SER A 160 -3.83 5.28 6.94
C SER A 160 -2.63 5.55 6.04
N SER A 161 -2.61 4.96 4.83
CA SER A 161 -1.56 5.16 3.85
C SER A 161 -2.19 5.21 2.45
N ASN A 162 -2.60 6.40 2.03
CA ASN A 162 -3.31 6.64 0.77
C ASN A 162 -2.76 7.83 -0.02
N GLU A 163 -2.01 8.73 0.63
CA GLU A 163 -1.37 9.85 -0.03
C GLU A 163 -0.07 9.43 -0.71
N VAL A 164 0.26 10.07 -1.82
CA VAL A 164 1.42 9.74 -2.66
C VAL A 164 2.33 10.95 -2.79
N VAL A 165 3.62 10.76 -2.55
CA VAL A 165 4.63 11.82 -2.68
C VAL A 165 5.00 12.05 -4.14
N ASN A 166 5.20 10.98 -4.91
CA ASN A 166 5.59 11.02 -6.32
C ASN A 166 4.75 10.08 -7.19
N PRO A 167 3.82 10.57 -8.00
CA PRO A 167 3.00 9.72 -8.87
C PRO A 167 3.74 9.14 -10.09
N MET A 168 5.03 9.47 -10.29
CA MET A 168 5.80 9.03 -11.45
C MET A 168 5.90 7.50 -11.60
N GLY A 169 5.88 6.75 -10.50
CA GLY A 169 5.90 5.29 -10.57
C GLY A 169 4.72 4.74 -11.37
N TRP A 170 3.51 5.28 -11.17
CA TRP A 170 2.32 4.89 -11.95
C TRP A 170 2.41 5.27 -13.42
N ARG A 171 3.04 6.41 -13.76
CA ARG A 171 3.34 6.76 -15.17
C ARG A 171 4.27 5.74 -15.79
N TYR A 172 5.35 5.37 -15.10
CA TYR A 172 6.32 4.37 -15.57
C TYR A 172 5.70 2.98 -15.74
N ILE A 173 4.83 2.56 -14.80
CA ILE A 173 4.05 1.32 -14.91
C ILE A 173 3.23 1.29 -16.21
N ASN A 174 2.68 2.44 -16.63
CA ASN A 174 1.94 2.59 -17.88
C ASN A 174 2.82 2.91 -19.10
N LYS A 175 4.15 2.77 -18.98
CA LYS A 175 5.13 3.03 -20.04
C LYS A 175 5.18 4.48 -20.51
N ASP A 176 4.64 5.41 -19.74
CA ASP A 176 4.73 6.85 -19.98
C ASP A 176 6.02 7.39 -19.34
N TYR A 177 7.14 7.11 -19.98
CA TYR A 177 8.47 7.47 -19.50
C TYR A 177 8.87 8.93 -19.70
N ASP A 178 8.14 9.64 -20.54
CA ASP A 178 8.36 11.06 -20.85
C ASP A 178 7.54 12.00 -19.95
N ALA A 179 6.66 11.45 -19.13
CA ALA A 179 5.89 12.23 -18.16
C ALA A 179 6.85 12.90 -17.16
N GLY A 180 6.64 14.17 -16.94
CA GLY A 180 7.42 15.01 -16.02
C GLY A 180 6.56 15.50 -14.86
N GLU A 181 6.08 14.60 -13.99
CA GLU A 181 5.31 15.01 -12.82
C GLU A 181 6.26 15.29 -11.64
N PRO A 182 6.20 16.46 -11.05
CA PRO A 182 6.98 16.74 -9.84
C PRO A 182 6.40 16.00 -8.64
N TRP A 183 7.19 15.83 -7.58
CA TRP A 183 6.68 15.45 -6.28
C TRP A 183 5.54 16.37 -5.86
N GLN A 184 4.50 15.82 -5.26
CA GLN A 184 3.36 16.60 -4.80
C GLN A 184 3.80 17.57 -3.70
N PRO A 185 3.62 18.89 -3.88
CA PRO A 185 4.22 19.89 -2.98
C PRO A 185 3.62 19.88 -1.57
N ASN A 186 2.43 19.33 -1.43
CA ASN A 186 1.67 19.32 -0.17
C ASN A 186 1.69 17.97 0.54
N VAL A 187 2.40 16.97 -0.01
CA VAL A 187 2.51 15.63 0.59
C VAL A 187 3.94 15.42 1.07
N PRO A 188 4.20 15.51 2.37
CA PRO A 188 5.54 15.34 2.91
C PRO A 188 5.93 13.85 2.91
N PRO A 189 7.21 13.49 2.69
CA PRO A 189 7.66 12.11 2.74
C PRO A 189 7.90 11.63 4.19
N HIS A 190 6.96 11.86 5.07
CA HIS A 190 6.98 11.41 6.47
C HIS A 190 5.56 11.39 7.05
N PRO A 191 5.29 10.60 8.13
CA PRO A 191 3.99 10.59 8.79
C PRO A 191 3.56 11.97 9.28
N TYR A 192 2.28 12.29 9.14
CA TYR A 192 1.70 13.54 9.63
C TYR A 192 0.24 13.38 10.06
N ARG A 193 -0.21 14.25 10.95
CA ARG A 193 -1.63 14.28 11.34
C ARG A 193 -2.48 14.78 10.17
N TYR A 194 -3.44 13.96 9.82
CA TYR A 194 -4.38 14.24 8.75
C TYR A 194 -5.77 14.58 9.32
N THR A 195 -6.84 14.24 8.63
CA THR A 195 -8.22 14.50 9.04
C THR A 195 -8.72 13.49 10.07
N ALA A 196 -9.76 13.85 10.85
CA ALA A 196 -10.41 13.01 11.87
C ALA A 196 -9.44 12.40 12.93
N GLY A 197 -8.23 12.96 13.08
CA GLY A 197 -7.21 12.46 14.01
C GLY A 197 -6.39 11.28 13.49
N ILE A 198 -6.65 10.81 12.30
CA ILE A 198 -5.86 9.76 11.62
C ILE A 198 -4.47 10.30 11.27
N ILE A 199 -3.44 9.48 11.46
CA ILE A 199 -2.10 9.74 10.95
C ILE A 199 -2.02 9.24 9.51
N GLU A 200 -1.69 10.10 8.57
CA GLU A 200 -1.39 9.67 7.21
C GLU A 200 0.09 9.36 7.07
N ILE A 201 0.38 8.22 6.45
CA ILE A 201 1.74 7.78 6.16
C ILE A 201 1.87 7.69 4.64
N PRO A 202 2.36 8.77 4.00
CA PRO A 202 2.42 8.81 2.56
C PRO A 202 3.37 7.76 2.00
N MET A 203 2.95 7.09 0.95
CA MET A 203 3.85 6.31 0.13
C MET A 203 4.59 7.21 -0.86
N VAL A 204 5.83 6.86 -1.18
CA VAL A 204 6.56 7.60 -2.21
C VAL A 204 5.96 7.31 -3.56
N SER A 205 5.87 6.04 -3.95
CA SER A 205 5.24 5.60 -5.19
C SER A 205 5.05 4.08 -5.23
N GLU A 206 4.48 3.58 -6.33
CA GLU A 206 4.57 2.20 -6.77
C GLU A 206 5.49 2.12 -8.00
N TYR A 207 6.36 1.10 -8.05
CA TYR A 207 7.42 1.03 -9.07
C TYR A 207 7.42 -0.26 -9.86
N THR A 208 6.66 -1.28 -9.42
CA THR A 208 6.72 -2.63 -9.98
C THR A 208 5.32 -3.16 -10.29
N TRP A 209 5.02 -3.26 -11.58
CA TRP A 209 3.72 -3.77 -12.05
C TRP A 209 3.89 -4.43 -13.40
N TYR A 210 3.91 -5.78 -13.45
CA TYR A 210 4.09 -6.57 -14.65
C TYR A 210 5.30 -6.13 -15.50
N LEU A 211 6.45 -5.95 -14.84
CA LEU A 211 7.67 -5.50 -15.51
C LEU A 211 8.31 -6.61 -16.34
N THR A 212 8.73 -6.25 -17.56
CA THR A 212 9.59 -7.08 -18.38
C THR A 212 11.07 -6.79 -18.08
N PRO A 213 12.03 -7.64 -18.51
CA PRO A 213 13.46 -7.37 -18.31
C PRO A 213 13.93 -6.04 -18.89
N GLU A 214 13.30 -5.56 -19.96
CA GLU A 214 13.63 -4.28 -20.62
C GLU A 214 13.26 -3.05 -19.77
N ASP A 215 12.32 -3.22 -18.85
CA ASP A 215 11.89 -2.14 -17.96
C ASP A 215 12.82 -1.94 -16.75
N MET A 216 13.61 -2.95 -16.42
CA MET A 216 14.31 -3.09 -15.14
C MET A 216 15.15 -1.86 -14.78
N ASP A 217 16.02 -1.42 -15.67
CA ASP A 217 16.95 -0.33 -15.36
C ASP A 217 16.24 1.00 -15.16
N ARG A 218 15.22 1.30 -15.97
CA ARG A 218 14.44 2.54 -15.84
C ARG A 218 13.68 2.60 -14.52
N HIS A 219 13.03 1.49 -14.14
CA HIS A 219 12.30 1.42 -12.88
C HIS A 219 13.23 1.44 -11.67
N TYR A 220 14.39 0.77 -11.78
CA TYR A 220 15.42 0.85 -10.75
C TYR A 220 15.98 2.26 -10.58
N ASP A 221 16.28 2.97 -11.67
CA ASP A 221 16.80 4.33 -11.60
C ASP A 221 15.78 5.30 -10.99
N LEU A 222 14.49 5.15 -11.31
CA LEU A 222 13.43 5.94 -10.71
C LEU A 222 13.32 5.70 -9.21
N ILE A 223 13.16 4.44 -8.78
CA ILE A 223 12.99 4.11 -7.35
C ILE A 223 14.22 4.51 -6.53
N ARG A 224 15.42 4.32 -7.08
CA ARG A 224 16.67 4.74 -6.43
C ARG A 224 16.76 6.27 -6.31
N SER A 225 16.40 7.00 -7.36
CA SER A 225 16.40 8.47 -7.35
C SER A 225 15.44 9.01 -6.29
N ASP A 226 14.24 8.45 -6.19
CA ASP A 226 13.26 8.82 -5.18
C ASP A 226 13.73 8.47 -3.76
N PHE A 227 14.36 7.31 -3.60
CA PHE A 227 14.93 6.89 -2.32
C PHE A 227 16.04 7.87 -1.86
N ASP A 228 16.96 8.23 -2.73
CA ASP A 228 18.03 9.18 -2.43
C ASP A 228 17.47 10.57 -2.10
N ARG A 229 16.41 10.99 -2.79
CA ARG A 229 15.75 12.27 -2.54
C ARG A 229 15.03 12.30 -1.19
N VAL A 230 14.32 11.21 -0.82
CA VAL A 230 13.70 11.07 0.50
C VAL A 230 14.74 11.15 1.61
N ARG A 231 15.87 10.45 1.45
CA ARG A 231 16.99 10.51 2.41
C ARG A 231 17.54 11.92 2.54
N ALA A 232 17.72 12.63 1.43
CA ALA A 232 18.26 13.98 1.43
C ALA A 232 17.42 14.98 2.23
N VAL A 233 16.11 14.76 2.33
CA VAL A 233 15.18 15.59 3.11
C VAL A 233 14.87 15.03 4.50
N GLY A 234 15.50 13.91 4.89
CA GLY A 234 15.27 13.25 6.18
C GLY A 234 13.88 12.61 6.32
N GLY A 235 13.32 12.17 5.22
CA GLY A 235 12.01 11.50 5.15
C GLY A 235 12.07 9.99 5.44
N THR A 236 10.91 9.36 5.31
CA THR A 236 10.75 7.90 5.31
C THR A 236 10.46 7.40 3.91
N PHE A 237 11.11 6.32 3.51
CA PHE A 237 10.86 5.73 2.21
C PHE A 237 9.86 4.59 2.35
N LEU A 238 8.59 4.86 2.01
CA LEU A 238 7.52 3.87 1.98
C LEU A 238 7.08 3.64 0.55
N THR A 239 7.05 2.38 0.10
CA THR A 239 6.64 2.00 -1.26
C THR A 239 5.43 1.08 -1.24
N LEU A 240 4.63 1.16 -2.29
CA LEU A 240 3.55 0.21 -2.60
C LEU A 240 4.06 -0.84 -3.60
N SER A 241 3.56 -2.06 -3.47
CA SER A 241 3.72 -3.14 -4.44
C SER A 241 2.51 -4.09 -4.40
N HIS A 242 2.40 -4.97 -5.40
CA HIS A 242 1.39 -6.04 -5.43
C HIS A 242 2.09 -7.36 -5.75
N TYR A 243 1.86 -8.40 -4.94
CA TYR A 243 2.55 -9.70 -5.09
C TYR A 243 2.36 -10.30 -6.48
N TYR A 244 1.14 -10.33 -7.00
CA TYR A 244 0.82 -10.93 -8.30
C TYR A 244 1.43 -10.17 -9.49
N ALA A 245 1.79 -8.92 -9.31
CA ALA A 245 2.40 -8.08 -10.34
C ALA A 245 3.93 -8.14 -10.35
N MET A 246 4.54 -8.92 -9.46
CA MET A 246 5.99 -9.02 -9.32
C MET A 246 6.52 -10.44 -9.06
N THR A 247 5.65 -11.45 -9.07
CA THR A 247 5.98 -12.88 -8.91
C THR A 247 5.53 -13.69 -10.13
N GLY A 248 5.72 -15.00 -10.14
CA GLY A 248 5.43 -15.86 -11.28
C GLY A 248 6.27 -15.52 -12.50
N GLU A 249 5.65 -15.12 -13.58
CA GLU A 249 6.35 -14.67 -14.80
C GLU A 249 6.89 -13.22 -14.73
N TRP A 250 6.52 -12.46 -13.70
CA TRP A 250 6.83 -11.03 -13.56
C TRP A 250 7.97 -10.73 -12.58
N THR A 251 8.88 -11.68 -12.39
CA THR A 251 9.97 -11.61 -11.39
C THR A 251 10.96 -10.44 -11.59
N THR A 252 10.86 -9.69 -12.68
CA THR A 252 11.63 -8.46 -12.88
C THR A 252 11.36 -7.45 -11.76
N GLY A 253 10.13 -7.37 -11.26
CA GLY A 253 9.79 -6.52 -10.11
C GLY A 253 10.58 -6.90 -8.84
N LEU A 254 10.73 -8.19 -8.54
CA LEU A 254 11.55 -8.67 -7.43
C LEU A 254 13.02 -8.26 -7.58
N ARG A 255 13.57 -8.33 -8.81
CA ARG A 255 14.95 -7.94 -9.08
C ARG A 255 15.20 -6.44 -8.92
N VAL A 256 14.20 -5.60 -9.23
CA VAL A 256 14.28 -4.15 -8.96
C VAL A 256 14.41 -3.92 -7.46
N TYR A 257 13.59 -4.58 -6.64
CA TYR A 257 13.68 -4.47 -5.18
C TYR A 257 14.95 -5.10 -4.62
N GLU A 258 15.41 -6.24 -5.12
CA GLU A 258 16.67 -6.85 -4.72
C GLU A 258 17.84 -5.87 -4.87
N ARG A 259 17.99 -5.26 -6.05
CA ARG A 259 19.02 -4.21 -6.31
C ARG A 259 18.87 -3.01 -5.36
N LEU A 260 17.65 -2.59 -5.08
CA LEU A 260 17.40 -1.48 -4.16
C LEU A 260 17.77 -1.84 -2.73
N PHE A 261 17.46 -3.05 -2.27
CA PHE A 261 17.82 -3.52 -0.92
C PHE A 261 19.35 -3.63 -0.77
N GLU A 262 20.05 -4.13 -1.78
CA GLU A 262 21.52 -4.16 -1.80
C GLU A 262 22.09 -2.74 -1.71
N TYR A 263 21.57 -1.82 -2.52
CA TYR A 263 21.96 -0.42 -2.48
C TYR A 263 21.71 0.20 -1.11
N ALA A 264 20.52 0.06 -0.56
CA ALA A 264 20.15 0.58 0.75
C ALA A 264 21.06 0.06 1.88
N ARG A 265 21.36 -1.25 1.87
CA ARG A 265 22.32 -1.85 2.83
C ARG A 265 23.72 -1.30 2.70
N SER A 266 24.18 -1.02 1.48
CA SER A 266 25.54 -0.49 1.23
C SER A 266 25.77 0.88 1.86
N LEU A 267 24.71 1.63 2.17
CA LEU A 267 24.77 2.95 2.78
C LEU A 267 25.04 2.91 4.31
N GLY A 268 24.71 1.79 4.97
CA GLY A 268 24.98 1.55 6.38
C GLY A 268 24.13 2.33 7.40
N ASP A 269 23.23 3.19 6.95
CA ASP A 269 22.33 4.02 7.77
C ASP A 269 20.85 3.88 7.36
N VAL A 270 20.49 2.71 6.81
CA VAL A 270 19.12 2.39 6.41
C VAL A 270 18.60 1.21 7.23
N ARG A 271 17.40 1.34 7.77
CA ARG A 271 16.72 0.27 8.49
C ARG A 271 15.40 -0.08 7.83
N PHE A 272 15.26 -1.36 7.47
CA PHE A 272 13.99 -1.91 6.97
C PHE A 272 13.04 -2.14 8.16
N VAL A 273 11.82 -1.65 8.04
CA VAL A 273 10.81 -1.68 9.11
C VAL A 273 9.41 -1.96 8.56
N THR A 274 8.53 -2.48 9.40
CA THR A 274 7.09 -2.43 9.15
C THR A 274 6.54 -1.03 9.43
N VAL A 275 5.31 -0.76 8.98
CA VAL A 275 4.71 0.57 9.16
C VAL A 275 4.48 0.89 10.64
N SER A 276 4.03 -0.04 11.48
CA SER A 276 3.92 0.21 12.92
C SER A 276 5.27 0.54 13.55
N ARG A 277 6.35 -0.15 13.16
CA ARG A 277 7.71 0.18 13.65
C ARG A 277 8.23 1.53 13.14
N LEU A 278 7.78 1.95 11.97
CA LEU A 278 8.04 3.31 11.48
C LEU A 278 7.33 4.34 12.37
N LEU A 279 6.06 4.11 12.71
CA LEU A 279 5.29 5.00 13.59
C LEU A 279 5.88 5.11 14.99
N ASP A 280 6.34 4.00 15.57
CA ASP A 280 7.06 3.99 16.86
C ASP A 280 8.24 4.99 16.86
N ALA A 281 9.01 5.00 15.76
CA ALA A 281 10.15 5.91 15.62
C ALA A 281 9.75 7.39 15.54
N TYR A 282 8.51 7.68 15.14
CA TYR A 282 7.93 9.03 15.13
C TYR A 282 7.19 9.38 16.44
N GLY A 283 7.18 8.46 17.44
CA GLY A 283 6.51 8.68 18.72
C GLY A 283 4.98 8.66 18.61
N VAL A 284 4.45 7.99 17.61
CA VAL A 284 3.01 7.73 17.50
C VAL A 284 2.73 6.42 18.22
N PRO A 285 1.94 6.40 19.31
CA PRO A 285 1.59 5.16 20.00
C PRO A 285 0.70 4.27 19.13
N ASP A 286 0.85 2.95 19.32
CA ASP A 286 0.01 1.91 18.71
C ASP A 286 -1.47 2.07 19.07
#